data_ec2a9c8a73858d0e27d5e1b1e1036844
#
_entry.id   ec2a9c8a73858d0e27d5e1b1e1036844
#
_cell.length_a   1.000
_cell.length_b   1.000
_cell.length_c   1.000
_cell.angle_alpha   90.00
_cell.angle_beta   90.00
_cell.angle_gamma   90.00
#
_symmetry.space_group_name_H-M   'P 1'
#
loop_
_entity.id
_entity.type
_entity.pdbx_description
1 polymer ?
#
loop_
_entity_poly.entity_id
_entity_poly.type
_entity_poly.pdbx_seq_one_letter_code
_entity_poly.pdbx_strand_id
1 'polypeptide(L)'
;MSAVISANNLSKRYGKHLAVDHISFEIPAGKIVGLIGPNGSGKTTTLKAALGLIPFEGELSVLGMDPRTQRDALMQDVCFIADVAILPRWLRVGDAIDFVEGVHPRFNRAKAERYLANTKLKPSMKVKEMSKGMVVQLHLALVMAIDAKLLVLDEPTLGLDIMYRKQFYQNLLEDYFDENKTIVITTHQVEEVEHILTDLMFIRDGKIVLSASMDELGERYTEVMVSGDKLNAASALQPIDQRTVFGKSVMLFDGVSRAQLSALGETRNPSVADLFVATMKGTYA
;
A
#
# COMPACT_ATOMS: atom_id res chain seq x y z
N MET A 1 17.80 -6.67 10.84
CA MET A 1 16.44 -6.52 11.42
C MET A 1 15.63 -7.74 10.99
N SER A 2 14.79 -8.30 11.86
CA SER A 2 13.94 -9.45 11.48
C SER A 2 12.83 -8.98 10.55
N ALA A 3 12.54 -9.76 9.50
CA ALA A 3 11.42 -9.48 8.61
C ALA A 3 10.08 -9.64 9.36
N VAL A 4 9.17 -8.68 9.18
CA VAL A 4 7.80 -8.75 9.69
C VAL A 4 6.94 -9.64 8.78
N ILE A 5 7.17 -9.59 7.48
CA ILE A 5 6.61 -10.53 6.51
C ILE A 5 7.76 -11.09 5.68
N SER A 6 7.85 -12.40 5.58
CA SER A 6 8.79 -13.09 4.69
C SER A 6 8.04 -14.14 3.89
N ALA A 7 8.10 -14.05 2.58
CA ALA A 7 7.50 -14.97 1.64
C ALA A 7 8.57 -15.60 0.75
N ASN A 8 8.50 -16.92 0.55
CA ASN A 8 9.38 -17.66 -0.35
C ASN A 8 8.54 -18.58 -1.24
N ASN A 9 8.60 -18.35 -2.56
CA ASN A 9 7.81 -19.06 -3.57
C ASN A 9 6.30 -19.08 -3.27
N LEU A 10 5.77 -17.99 -2.71
CA LEU A 10 4.36 -17.88 -2.39
C LEU A 10 3.52 -17.95 -3.66
N SER A 11 2.57 -18.87 -3.70
CA SER A 11 1.67 -19.05 -4.83
C SER A 11 0.23 -19.23 -4.39
N LYS A 12 -0.69 -18.70 -5.18
CA LYS A 12 -2.14 -18.89 -4.99
C LYS A 12 -2.86 -19.06 -6.32
N ARG A 13 -3.57 -20.17 -6.42
CA ARG A 13 -4.39 -20.52 -7.60
C ARG A 13 -5.87 -20.53 -7.26
N TYR A 14 -6.68 -20.03 -8.17
CA TYR A 14 -8.14 -20.12 -8.19
C TYR A 14 -8.56 -20.84 -9.48
N GLY A 15 -8.92 -22.11 -9.39
CA GLY A 15 -9.17 -22.93 -10.57
C GLY A 15 -7.95 -22.96 -11.50
N LYS A 16 -8.10 -22.44 -12.73
CA LYS A 16 -7.00 -22.34 -13.70
C LYS A 16 -6.17 -21.06 -13.58
N HIS A 17 -6.68 -20.05 -12.86
CA HIS A 17 -6.03 -18.74 -12.73
C HIS A 17 -5.02 -18.75 -11.58
N LEU A 18 -3.77 -18.40 -11.88
CA LEU A 18 -2.69 -18.23 -10.91
C LEU A 18 -2.66 -16.76 -10.49
N ALA A 19 -3.32 -16.46 -9.38
CA ALA A 19 -3.49 -15.10 -8.90
C ALA A 19 -2.25 -14.53 -8.19
N VAL A 20 -1.40 -15.41 -7.64
CA VAL A 20 -0.06 -15.12 -7.10
C VAL A 20 0.85 -16.21 -7.63
N ASP A 21 1.96 -15.82 -8.26
CA ASP A 21 2.83 -16.70 -9.06
C ASP A 21 4.27 -16.70 -8.52
N HIS A 22 4.56 -17.60 -7.58
CA HIS A 22 5.89 -17.87 -7.02
C HIS A 22 6.63 -16.60 -6.56
N ILE A 23 5.92 -15.70 -5.86
CA ILE A 23 6.56 -14.47 -5.37
C ILE A 23 7.39 -14.74 -4.12
N SER A 24 8.55 -14.06 -4.06
CA SER A 24 9.42 -14.05 -2.89
C SER A 24 9.73 -12.61 -2.53
N PHE A 25 9.54 -12.23 -1.27
CA PHE A 25 9.81 -10.88 -0.77
C PHE A 25 9.96 -10.86 0.75
N GLU A 26 10.55 -9.80 1.25
CA GLU A 26 10.66 -9.51 2.67
C GLU A 26 10.20 -8.09 2.96
N ILE A 27 9.46 -7.91 4.05
CA ILE A 27 9.09 -6.61 4.60
C ILE A 27 9.72 -6.50 5.99
N PRO A 28 10.70 -5.63 6.19
CA PRO A 28 11.32 -5.40 7.50
C PRO A 28 10.40 -4.65 8.46
N ALA A 29 10.72 -4.66 9.75
CA ALA A 29 10.02 -3.88 10.77
C ALA A 29 10.25 -2.36 10.55
N GLY A 30 9.29 -1.54 11.02
CA GLY A 30 9.41 -0.08 10.99
C GLY A 30 9.27 0.52 9.59
N LYS A 31 8.52 -0.12 8.70
CA LYS A 31 8.33 0.31 7.31
C LYS A 31 6.87 0.60 6.97
N ILE A 32 6.67 1.56 6.07
CA ILE A 32 5.38 1.79 5.40
C ILE A 32 5.56 1.35 3.95
N VAL A 33 4.99 0.19 3.61
CA VAL A 33 5.19 -0.46 2.31
C VAL A 33 3.96 -0.32 1.44
N GLY A 34 4.11 0.23 0.25
CA GLY A 34 3.07 0.26 -0.78
C GLY A 34 3.12 -1.00 -1.64
N LEU A 35 2.08 -1.84 -1.61
CA LEU A 35 1.89 -2.93 -2.58
C LEU A 35 0.96 -2.43 -3.69
N ILE A 36 1.55 -2.04 -4.81
CA ILE A 36 0.90 -1.28 -5.88
C ILE A 36 0.76 -2.14 -7.13
N GLY A 37 -0.39 -2.09 -7.75
CA GLY A 37 -0.64 -2.86 -8.98
C GLY A 37 -2.05 -2.62 -9.52
N PRO A 38 -2.31 -2.98 -10.78
CA PRO A 38 -3.65 -2.86 -11.36
C PRO A 38 -4.66 -3.80 -10.66
N ASN A 39 -5.95 -3.58 -10.91
CA ASN A 39 -6.98 -4.50 -10.42
C ASN A 39 -6.75 -5.91 -10.98
N GLY A 40 -6.87 -6.92 -10.10
CA GLY A 40 -6.61 -8.31 -10.47
C GLY A 40 -5.13 -8.73 -10.47
N SER A 41 -4.18 -7.85 -10.14
CA SER A 41 -2.75 -8.17 -10.13
C SER A 41 -2.29 -9.11 -9.01
N GLY A 42 -3.14 -9.39 -8.01
CA GLY A 42 -2.81 -10.28 -6.88
C GLY A 42 -2.63 -9.60 -5.52
N LYS A 43 -2.75 -8.27 -5.40
CA LYS A 43 -2.58 -7.50 -4.14
C LYS A 43 -3.40 -8.09 -2.98
N THR A 44 -4.72 -8.04 -3.09
CA THR A 44 -5.64 -8.56 -2.06
C THR A 44 -5.43 -10.04 -1.78
N THR A 45 -5.07 -10.83 -2.80
CA THR A 45 -4.77 -12.26 -2.64
C THR A 45 -3.51 -12.46 -1.79
N THR A 46 -2.45 -11.70 -2.06
CA THR A 46 -1.21 -11.72 -1.27
C THR A 46 -1.48 -11.33 0.18
N LEU A 47 -2.24 -10.25 0.42
CA LEU A 47 -2.61 -9.84 1.78
C LEU A 47 -3.45 -10.91 2.50
N LYS A 48 -4.45 -11.49 1.83
CA LYS A 48 -5.28 -12.56 2.42
C LYS A 48 -4.47 -13.80 2.77
N ALA A 49 -3.45 -14.14 1.97
CA ALA A 49 -2.52 -15.22 2.31
C ALA A 49 -1.70 -14.87 3.56
N ALA A 50 -1.13 -13.66 3.63
CA ALA A 50 -0.37 -13.19 4.79
C ALA A 50 -1.19 -13.15 6.09
N LEU A 51 -2.50 -12.97 5.99
CA LEU A 51 -3.44 -13.00 7.12
C LEU A 51 -3.99 -14.39 7.45
N GLY A 52 -3.58 -15.45 6.73
CA GLY A 52 -4.11 -16.79 6.90
C GLY A 52 -5.61 -16.92 6.58
N LEU A 53 -6.14 -16.04 5.72
CA LEU A 53 -7.56 -16.01 5.32
C LEU A 53 -7.84 -16.94 4.15
N ILE A 54 -6.82 -17.36 3.42
CA ILE A 54 -6.92 -18.26 2.27
C ILE A 54 -5.75 -19.26 2.28
N PRO A 55 -5.95 -20.49 1.79
CA PRO A 55 -4.84 -21.43 1.60
C PRO A 55 -3.93 -20.97 0.46
N PHE A 56 -2.64 -21.23 0.61
CA PHE A 56 -1.58 -20.90 -0.35
C PHE A 56 -0.52 -22.00 -0.38
N GLU A 57 0.35 -21.97 -1.39
CA GLU A 57 1.54 -22.80 -1.55
C GLU A 57 2.79 -21.96 -1.31
N GLY A 58 3.91 -22.61 -0.97
CA GLY A 58 5.17 -21.97 -0.60
C GLY A 58 5.28 -21.71 0.90
N GLU A 59 6.27 -20.90 1.27
CA GLU A 59 6.56 -20.54 2.66
C GLU A 59 6.15 -19.08 2.91
N LEU A 60 5.52 -18.85 4.05
CA LEU A 60 5.09 -17.51 4.47
C LEU A 60 5.17 -17.41 6.00
N SER A 61 5.90 -16.44 6.47
CA SER A 61 6.01 -16.09 7.87
C SER A 61 5.56 -14.63 8.08
N VAL A 62 4.71 -14.39 9.06
CA VAL A 62 4.26 -13.06 9.46
C VAL A 62 4.49 -12.91 10.95
N LEU A 63 5.27 -11.91 11.35
CA LEU A 63 5.72 -11.72 12.74
C LEU A 63 6.38 -13.00 13.33
N GLY A 64 7.08 -13.77 12.50
CA GLY A 64 7.71 -15.04 12.88
C GLY A 64 6.76 -16.23 12.98
N MET A 65 5.47 -16.07 12.65
CA MET A 65 4.43 -17.09 12.72
C MET A 65 3.99 -17.57 11.33
N ASP A 66 3.68 -18.85 11.19
CA ASP A 66 3.01 -19.38 9.99
C ASP A 66 1.50 -19.08 10.06
N PRO A 67 0.96 -18.24 9.15
CA PRO A 67 -0.44 -17.83 9.21
C PRO A 67 -1.45 -18.96 8.97
N ARG A 68 -1.01 -20.14 8.47
CA ARG A 68 -1.87 -21.33 8.30
C ARG A 68 -2.18 -22.02 9.61
N THR A 69 -1.22 -22.00 10.55
CA THR A 69 -1.29 -22.80 11.79
C THR A 69 -1.36 -21.96 13.04
N GLN A 70 -0.92 -20.70 13.00
CA GLN A 70 -0.80 -19.79 14.15
C GLN A 70 -1.64 -18.53 14.01
N ARG A 71 -2.69 -18.56 13.18
CA ARG A 71 -3.50 -17.39 12.84
C ARG A 71 -4.09 -16.68 14.07
N ASP A 72 -4.59 -17.43 15.06
CA ASP A 72 -5.22 -16.83 16.25
C ASP A 72 -4.21 -16.00 17.06
N ALA A 73 -2.98 -16.51 17.22
CA ALA A 73 -1.88 -15.78 17.86
C ALA A 73 -1.45 -14.58 17.01
N LEU A 74 -1.32 -14.78 15.70
CA LEU A 74 -0.96 -13.74 14.75
C LEU A 74 -1.91 -12.54 14.82
N MET A 75 -3.22 -12.78 14.82
CA MET A 75 -4.25 -11.72 14.83
C MET A 75 -4.30 -10.91 16.12
N GLN A 76 -3.56 -11.29 17.18
CA GLN A 76 -3.36 -10.45 18.36
C GLN A 76 -2.47 -9.22 18.07
N ASP A 77 -1.58 -9.33 17.07
CA ASP A 77 -0.59 -8.32 16.72
C ASP A 77 -0.82 -7.70 15.33
N VAL A 78 -1.90 -8.10 14.65
CA VAL A 78 -2.22 -7.66 13.29
C VAL A 78 -3.60 -7.03 13.24
N CYS A 79 -3.69 -5.85 12.62
CA CYS A 79 -4.97 -5.24 12.23
C CYS A 79 -5.11 -5.23 10.72
N PHE A 80 -6.32 -5.47 10.24
CA PHE A 80 -6.64 -5.51 8.83
C PHE A 80 -7.88 -4.70 8.49
N ILE A 81 -7.77 -3.85 7.48
CA ILE A 81 -8.90 -3.20 6.81
C ILE A 81 -9.01 -3.78 5.41
N ALA A 82 -10.15 -4.43 5.13
CA ALA A 82 -10.47 -4.92 3.80
C ALA A 82 -11.04 -3.79 2.93
N ASP A 83 -10.82 -3.88 1.60
CA ASP A 83 -11.40 -3.00 0.59
C ASP A 83 -12.93 -2.80 0.75
N VAL A 84 -13.64 -3.85 1.16
CA VAL A 84 -15.08 -3.78 1.44
C VAL A 84 -15.32 -3.83 2.93
N ALA A 85 -15.39 -2.65 3.54
CA ALA A 85 -15.79 -2.47 4.93
C ALA A 85 -17.28 -2.76 5.10
N ILE A 86 -17.65 -4.01 5.37
CA ILE A 86 -19.04 -4.40 5.60
C ILE A 86 -19.30 -4.48 7.10
N LEU A 87 -19.95 -3.43 7.63
CA LEU A 87 -20.53 -3.47 8.97
C LEU A 87 -22.01 -3.84 8.91
N PRO A 88 -22.55 -4.58 9.90
CA PRO A 88 -23.96 -4.88 9.96
C PRO A 88 -24.82 -3.60 9.94
N ARG A 89 -25.81 -3.54 9.08
CA ARG A 89 -26.65 -2.32 8.88
C ARG A 89 -27.38 -1.84 10.14
N TRP A 90 -27.63 -2.75 11.07
CA TRP A 90 -28.28 -2.45 12.37
C TRP A 90 -27.34 -1.94 13.45
N LEU A 91 -26.00 -2.17 13.30
CA LEU A 91 -24.98 -1.81 14.27
C LEU A 91 -24.91 -0.29 14.45
N ARG A 92 -24.79 0.17 15.70
CA ARG A 92 -24.55 1.57 16.03
C ARG A 92 -23.06 1.83 16.18
N VAL A 93 -22.63 3.09 16.04
CA VAL A 93 -21.24 3.49 16.26
C VAL A 93 -20.78 3.12 17.69
N GLY A 94 -21.59 3.42 18.71
CA GLY A 94 -21.29 3.08 20.09
C GLY A 94 -21.14 1.57 20.31
N ASP A 95 -22.10 0.79 19.76
CA ASP A 95 -22.07 -0.68 19.87
C ASP A 95 -20.80 -1.27 19.16
N ALA A 96 -20.36 -0.64 18.07
CA ALA A 96 -19.13 -1.06 17.37
C ALA A 96 -17.87 -0.81 18.25
N ILE A 97 -17.81 0.33 18.92
CA ILE A 97 -16.73 0.66 19.86
C ILE A 97 -16.74 -0.32 21.03
N ASP A 98 -17.91 -0.54 21.66
CA ASP A 98 -18.08 -1.48 22.77
C ASP A 98 -17.66 -2.91 22.39
N PHE A 99 -18.03 -3.34 21.18
CA PHE A 99 -17.66 -4.66 20.67
C PHE A 99 -16.15 -4.80 20.50
N VAL A 100 -15.48 -3.83 19.86
CA VAL A 100 -14.02 -3.91 19.64
C VAL A 100 -13.28 -3.85 20.97
N GLU A 101 -13.71 -3.01 21.91
CA GLU A 101 -13.15 -2.95 23.26
C GLU A 101 -13.29 -4.27 24.02
N GLY A 102 -14.42 -4.96 23.86
CA GLY A 102 -14.67 -6.25 24.50
C GLY A 102 -13.87 -7.42 23.91
N VAL A 103 -13.46 -7.34 22.64
CA VAL A 103 -12.77 -8.45 21.96
C VAL A 103 -11.27 -8.22 21.74
N HIS A 104 -10.80 -6.97 21.71
CA HIS A 104 -9.40 -6.69 21.43
C HIS A 104 -8.68 -6.06 22.60
N PRO A 105 -7.72 -6.77 23.26
CA PRO A 105 -7.10 -6.33 24.52
C PRO A 105 -6.25 -5.06 24.38
N ARG A 106 -5.84 -4.71 23.17
CA ARG A 106 -5.03 -3.50 22.88
C ARG A 106 -5.84 -2.37 22.26
N PHE A 107 -7.16 -2.42 22.35
CA PHE A 107 -8.00 -1.34 21.86
C PHE A 107 -8.01 -0.17 22.86
N ASN A 108 -7.89 1.05 22.34
CA ASN A 108 -7.96 2.29 23.12
C ASN A 108 -9.21 3.08 22.73
N ARG A 109 -10.26 2.98 23.54
CA ARG A 109 -11.54 3.68 23.36
C ARG A 109 -11.35 5.19 23.18
N ALA A 110 -10.56 5.83 24.04
CA ALA A 110 -10.35 7.28 23.97
C ALA A 110 -9.72 7.71 22.64
N LYS A 111 -8.83 6.86 22.09
CA LYS A 111 -8.23 7.09 20.77
C LYS A 111 -9.27 6.97 19.65
N ALA A 112 -10.15 5.96 19.70
CA ALA A 112 -11.25 5.81 18.75
C ALA A 112 -12.21 7.00 18.79
N GLU A 113 -12.64 7.42 19.97
CA GLU A 113 -13.52 8.56 20.17
C GLU A 113 -12.88 9.88 19.67
N ARG A 114 -11.58 10.08 19.89
CA ARG A 114 -10.82 11.23 19.36
C ARG A 114 -10.84 11.27 17.82
N TYR A 115 -10.63 10.13 17.15
CA TYR A 115 -10.69 10.07 15.69
C TYR A 115 -12.11 10.35 15.17
N LEU A 116 -13.14 9.92 15.91
CA LEU A 116 -14.53 10.17 15.53
C LEU A 116 -15.00 11.59 15.81
N ALA A 117 -14.38 12.32 16.75
CA ALA A 117 -14.77 13.67 17.17
C ALA A 117 -14.78 14.68 16.01
N ASN A 118 -13.90 14.49 15.02
CA ASN A 118 -13.80 15.34 13.82
C ASN A 118 -14.69 14.85 12.66
N THR A 119 -15.60 13.90 12.91
CA THR A 119 -16.52 13.36 11.92
C THR A 119 -17.96 13.74 12.24
N LYS A 120 -18.88 13.43 11.32
CA LYS A 120 -20.33 13.58 11.55
C LYS A 120 -20.94 12.36 12.27
N LEU A 121 -20.13 11.40 12.68
CA LEU A 121 -20.57 10.16 13.31
C LEU A 121 -20.97 10.42 14.78
N LYS A 122 -22.19 9.98 15.13
CA LYS A 122 -22.69 10.04 16.51
C LYS A 122 -22.81 8.63 17.08
N PRO A 123 -22.57 8.41 18.37
CA PRO A 123 -22.65 7.07 18.98
C PRO A 123 -23.98 6.33 18.72
N SER A 124 -25.08 7.06 18.64
CA SER A 124 -26.42 6.50 18.39
C SER A 124 -26.72 6.18 16.92
N MET A 125 -25.89 6.67 15.96
CA MET A 125 -26.12 6.52 14.52
C MET A 125 -25.91 5.07 14.09
N LYS A 126 -26.83 4.54 13.28
CA LYS A 126 -26.73 3.19 12.72
C LYS A 126 -26.01 3.19 11.37
N VAL A 127 -25.30 2.10 11.07
CA VAL A 127 -24.59 1.91 9.79
C VAL A 127 -25.48 2.13 8.58
N LYS A 128 -26.77 1.72 8.63
CA LYS A 128 -27.74 1.96 7.54
C LYS A 128 -28.02 3.45 7.25
N GLU A 129 -27.69 4.34 8.17
CA GLU A 129 -27.90 5.79 8.09
C GLU A 129 -26.65 6.52 7.59
N MET A 130 -25.53 5.78 7.39
CA MET A 130 -24.24 6.31 6.99
C MET A 130 -24.05 6.28 5.48
N SER A 131 -23.33 7.27 4.96
CA SER A 131 -22.75 7.19 3.62
C SER A 131 -21.60 6.17 3.60
N LYS A 132 -21.17 5.72 2.41
CA LYS A 132 -20.00 4.84 2.27
C LYS A 132 -18.76 5.43 2.96
N GLY A 133 -18.46 6.71 2.74
CA GLY A 133 -17.35 7.40 3.39
C GLY A 133 -17.44 7.40 4.92
N MET A 134 -18.64 7.60 5.48
CA MET A 134 -18.84 7.53 6.93
C MET A 134 -18.57 6.13 7.50
N VAL A 135 -18.93 5.08 6.76
CA VAL A 135 -18.61 3.69 7.16
C VAL A 135 -17.10 3.46 7.16
N VAL A 136 -16.39 3.95 6.14
CA VAL A 136 -14.92 3.88 6.08
C VAL A 136 -14.30 4.66 7.24
N GLN A 137 -14.78 5.87 7.55
CA GLN A 137 -14.30 6.65 8.71
C GLN A 137 -14.46 5.90 10.03
N LEU A 138 -15.60 5.23 10.24
CA LEU A 138 -15.79 4.40 11.43
C LEU A 138 -14.78 3.25 11.50
N HIS A 139 -14.58 2.52 10.40
CA HIS A 139 -13.59 1.45 10.33
C HIS A 139 -12.19 1.92 10.64
N LEU A 140 -11.76 3.03 10.01
CA LEU A 140 -10.43 3.60 10.23
C LEU A 140 -10.24 3.99 11.69
N ALA A 141 -11.25 4.66 12.31
CA ALA A 141 -11.17 5.05 13.72
C ALA A 141 -11.04 3.85 14.66
N LEU A 142 -11.78 2.76 14.41
CA LEU A 142 -11.70 1.54 15.21
C LEU A 142 -10.33 0.86 15.07
N VAL A 143 -9.81 0.71 13.86
CA VAL A 143 -8.55 0.00 13.59
C VAL A 143 -7.34 0.80 14.07
N MET A 144 -7.31 2.12 13.84
CA MET A 144 -6.23 2.99 14.32
C MET A 144 -6.20 3.13 15.84
N ALA A 145 -7.28 2.77 16.52
CA ALA A 145 -7.33 2.73 17.99
C ALA A 145 -6.77 1.42 18.59
N ILE A 146 -6.40 0.44 17.74
CA ILE A 146 -5.76 -0.80 18.17
C ILE A 146 -4.24 -0.65 18.04
N ASP A 147 -3.50 -0.97 19.10
CA ASP A 147 -2.03 -0.97 19.08
C ASP A 147 -1.51 -2.30 18.52
N ALA A 148 -1.43 -2.39 17.18
CA ALA A 148 -0.92 -3.57 16.47
C ALA A 148 0.50 -3.34 15.95
N LYS A 149 1.28 -4.43 15.83
CA LYS A 149 2.64 -4.41 15.25
C LYS A 149 2.62 -4.34 13.72
N LEU A 150 1.59 -4.93 13.12
CA LEU A 150 1.39 -4.93 11.67
C LEU A 150 -0.02 -4.43 11.35
N LEU A 151 -0.09 -3.36 10.59
CA LEU A 151 -1.33 -2.83 10.03
C LEU A 151 -1.38 -3.11 8.53
N VAL A 152 -2.40 -3.83 8.10
CA VAL A 152 -2.64 -4.17 6.69
C VAL A 152 -3.87 -3.42 6.19
N LEU A 153 -3.69 -2.62 5.16
CA LEU A 153 -4.72 -1.73 4.61
C LEU A 153 -4.94 -2.06 3.13
N ASP A 154 -6.09 -2.65 2.80
CA ASP A 154 -6.45 -2.96 1.42
C ASP A 154 -7.38 -1.87 0.87
N GLU A 155 -6.86 -0.98 0.00
CA GLU A 155 -7.56 0.19 -0.57
C GLU A 155 -8.27 1.07 0.50
N PRO A 156 -7.59 1.51 1.58
CA PRO A 156 -8.24 2.00 2.80
C PRO A 156 -9.02 3.32 2.61
N THR A 157 -8.72 4.09 1.58
CA THR A 157 -9.30 5.41 1.32
C THR A 157 -10.35 5.41 0.22
N LEU A 158 -10.68 4.23 -0.31
CA LEU A 158 -11.67 4.12 -1.38
C LEU A 158 -13.04 4.60 -0.90
N GLY A 159 -13.58 5.63 -1.58
CA GLY A 159 -14.87 6.25 -1.23
C GLY A 159 -14.79 7.38 -0.21
N LEU A 160 -13.60 7.76 0.26
CA LEU A 160 -13.37 8.99 1.01
C LEU A 160 -13.19 10.19 0.08
N ASP A 161 -13.60 11.37 0.53
CA ASP A 161 -13.22 12.61 -0.12
C ASP A 161 -11.76 13.00 0.18
N ILE A 162 -11.21 13.93 -0.59
CA ILE A 162 -9.80 14.34 -0.54
C ILE A 162 -9.40 14.83 0.86
N MET A 163 -10.27 15.56 1.57
CA MET A 163 -9.93 16.11 2.89
C MET A 163 -9.76 15.00 3.92
N TYR A 164 -10.68 14.02 3.93
CA TYR A 164 -10.60 12.88 4.84
C TYR A 164 -9.44 11.96 4.52
N ARG A 165 -9.10 11.76 3.22
CA ARG A 165 -7.91 10.98 2.83
C ARG A 165 -6.63 11.60 3.41
N LYS A 166 -6.44 12.91 3.21
CA LYS A 166 -5.29 13.63 3.76
C LYS A 166 -5.22 13.52 5.28
N GLN A 167 -6.34 13.75 5.96
CA GLN A 167 -6.41 13.64 7.41
C GLN A 167 -6.09 12.23 7.91
N PHE A 168 -6.59 11.19 7.21
CA PHE A 168 -6.28 9.80 7.54
C PHE A 168 -4.79 9.51 7.45
N TYR A 169 -4.14 9.87 6.32
CA TYR A 169 -2.71 9.60 6.16
C TYR A 169 -1.86 10.45 7.13
N GLN A 170 -2.26 11.66 7.43
CA GLN A 170 -1.61 12.47 8.45
C GLN A 170 -1.71 11.81 9.83
N ASN A 171 -2.91 11.41 10.26
CA ASN A 171 -3.09 10.70 11.53
C ASN A 171 -2.33 9.37 11.57
N LEU A 172 -2.23 8.68 10.42
CA LEU A 172 -1.47 7.44 10.31
C LEU A 172 0.01 7.66 10.62
N LEU A 173 0.60 8.74 10.12
CA LEU A 173 1.99 9.10 10.36
C LEU A 173 2.21 9.65 11.78
N GLU A 174 1.37 10.59 12.22
CA GLU A 174 1.61 11.34 13.46
C GLU A 174 1.18 10.56 14.72
N ASP A 175 0.08 9.81 14.62
CA ASP A 175 -0.55 9.21 15.79
C ASP A 175 -0.39 7.69 15.88
N TYR A 176 -0.17 7.02 14.74
CA TYR A 176 -0.16 5.55 14.69
C TYR A 176 1.22 4.96 14.43
N PHE A 177 1.94 5.47 13.43
CA PHE A 177 3.22 4.91 13.00
C PHE A 177 4.35 5.26 13.98
N ASP A 178 5.16 4.28 14.30
CA ASP A 178 6.45 4.40 14.97
C ASP A 178 7.41 3.31 14.45
N GLU A 179 8.67 3.36 14.86
CA GLU A 179 9.72 2.43 14.40
C GLU A 179 9.47 0.94 14.71
N ASN A 180 8.52 0.64 15.61
CA ASN A 180 8.14 -0.73 15.98
C ASN A 180 6.94 -1.24 15.19
N LYS A 181 6.29 -0.38 14.40
CA LYS A 181 5.10 -0.71 13.63
C LYS A 181 5.40 -0.79 12.15
N THR A 182 4.81 -1.76 11.52
CA THR A 182 4.89 -1.93 10.06
C THR A 182 3.50 -1.75 9.46
N ILE A 183 3.43 -1.03 8.36
CA ILE A 183 2.19 -0.77 7.64
C ILE A 183 2.34 -1.27 6.22
N VAL A 184 1.38 -2.07 5.76
CA VAL A 184 1.29 -2.48 4.35
C VAL A 184 0.00 -1.92 3.76
N ILE A 185 0.14 -1.11 2.72
CA ILE A 185 -0.98 -0.44 2.06
C ILE A 185 -1.07 -0.94 0.62
N THR A 186 -2.23 -1.48 0.22
CA THR A 186 -2.49 -1.67 -1.20
C THR A 186 -3.25 -0.48 -1.75
N THR A 187 -2.90 -0.06 -2.94
CA THR A 187 -3.65 0.94 -3.68
C THR A 187 -3.39 0.83 -5.18
N HIS A 188 -4.30 1.36 -5.97
CA HIS A 188 -4.10 1.67 -7.38
C HIS A 188 -3.96 3.20 -7.61
N GLN A 189 -4.13 4.02 -6.57
CA GLN A 189 -4.01 5.48 -6.58
C GLN A 189 -2.69 5.89 -5.91
N VAL A 190 -1.60 5.77 -6.65
CA VAL A 190 -0.22 5.88 -6.14
C VAL A 190 0.05 7.26 -5.55
N GLU A 191 -0.43 8.31 -6.21
CA GLU A 191 -0.18 9.72 -5.83
C GLU A 191 -0.71 10.06 -4.43
N GLU A 192 -1.69 9.28 -3.94
CA GLU A 192 -2.27 9.51 -2.60
C GLU A 192 -1.36 9.05 -1.47
N VAL A 193 -0.53 8.04 -1.71
CA VAL A 193 0.28 7.38 -0.68
C VAL A 193 1.78 7.59 -0.84
N GLU A 194 2.25 8.03 -2.01
CA GLU A 194 3.66 8.18 -2.33
C GLU A 194 4.45 8.93 -1.23
N HIS A 195 3.86 9.98 -0.68
CA HIS A 195 4.50 10.85 0.31
C HIS A 195 4.65 10.24 1.72
N ILE A 196 4.03 9.08 1.97
CA ILE A 196 4.12 8.38 3.26
C ILE A 196 4.91 7.07 3.16
N LEU A 197 5.18 6.58 1.96
CA LEU A 197 5.87 5.30 1.76
C LEU A 197 7.36 5.40 2.11
N THR A 198 7.87 4.37 2.78
CA THR A 198 9.31 4.14 2.93
C THR A 198 9.83 3.18 1.87
N ASP A 199 9.00 2.23 1.46
CA ASP A 199 9.33 1.19 0.48
C ASP A 199 8.09 0.91 -0.40
N LEU A 200 8.33 0.40 -1.60
CA LEU A 200 7.26 -0.03 -2.47
C LEU A 200 7.54 -1.36 -3.17
N MET A 201 6.47 -2.04 -3.52
CA MET A 201 6.47 -3.24 -4.35
C MET A 201 5.43 -3.09 -5.46
N PHE A 202 5.85 -3.25 -6.71
CA PHE A 202 4.93 -3.34 -7.83
C PHE A 202 4.60 -4.79 -8.13
N ILE A 203 3.30 -5.10 -8.20
CA ILE A 203 2.80 -6.43 -8.54
C ILE A 203 1.98 -6.36 -9.83
N ARG A 204 2.28 -7.26 -10.76
CA ARG A 204 1.57 -7.43 -12.03
C ARG A 204 1.43 -8.91 -12.36
N ASP A 205 0.22 -9.32 -12.76
CA ASP A 205 -0.08 -10.70 -13.16
C ASP A 205 0.41 -11.76 -12.15
N GLY A 206 0.25 -11.45 -10.86
CA GLY A 206 0.67 -12.30 -9.76
C GLY A 206 2.17 -12.29 -9.44
N LYS A 207 2.99 -11.47 -10.12
CA LYS A 207 4.45 -11.38 -9.92
C LYS A 207 4.89 -10.03 -9.39
N ILE A 208 5.88 -10.02 -8.51
CA ILE A 208 6.54 -8.77 -8.11
C ILE A 208 7.51 -8.40 -9.23
N VAL A 209 7.28 -7.22 -9.83
CA VAL A 209 8.09 -6.70 -10.95
C VAL A 209 9.09 -5.63 -10.51
N LEU A 210 8.88 -5.03 -9.34
CA LEU A 210 9.80 -4.09 -8.70
C LEU A 210 9.59 -4.17 -7.18
N SER A 211 10.68 -4.14 -6.43
CA SER A 211 10.68 -4.00 -4.96
C SER A 211 11.90 -3.19 -4.58
N ALA A 212 11.70 -2.02 -3.95
CA ALA A 212 12.79 -1.12 -3.55
C ALA A 212 12.31 -0.13 -2.47
N SER A 213 13.25 0.44 -1.73
CA SER A 213 13.00 1.61 -0.90
C SER A 213 12.82 2.87 -1.74
N MET A 214 12.15 3.89 -1.18
CA MET A 214 11.97 5.17 -1.87
C MET A 214 13.31 5.87 -2.15
N ASP A 215 14.30 5.69 -1.27
CA ASP A 215 15.66 6.22 -1.45
C ASP A 215 16.36 5.54 -2.63
N GLU A 216 16.34 4.20 -2.70
CA GLU A 216 16.90 3.44 -3.82
C GLU A 216 16.26 3.82 -5.16
N LEU A 217 14.94 4.08 -5.17
CA LEU A 217 14.26 4.55 -6.38
C LEU A 217 14.75 5.93 -6.81
N GLY A 218 14.93 6.84 -5.86
CA GLY A 218 15.45 8.19 -6.12
C GLY A 218 16.90 8.22 -6.64
N GLU A 219 17.71 7.23 -6.26
CA GLU A 219 19.08 7.06 -6.74
C GLU A 219 19.13 6.36 -8.11
N ARG A 220 18.30 5.36 -8.32
CA ARG A 220 18.32 4.48 -9.50
C ARG A 220 17.64 5.09 -10.71
N TYR A 221 16.50 5.76 -10.52
CA TYR A 221 15.67 6.26 -11.61
C TYR A 221 15.75 7.78 -11.73
N THR A 222 15.93 8.26 -12.97
CA THR A 222 16.00 9.69 -13.27
C THR A 222 15.16 10.02 -14.50
N GLU A 223 14.30 11.02 -14.37
CA GLU A 223 13.64 11.67 -15.51
C GLU A 223 14.47 12.82 -16.04
N VAL A 224 14.50 12.95 -17.36
CA VAL A 224 15.15 14.08 -18.05
C VAL A 224 14.17 14.71 -19.01
N MET A 225 14.05 16.04 -18.95
CA MET A 225 13.33 16.83 -19.94
C MET A 225 14.29 17.25 -21.04
N VAL A 226 14.19 16.59 -22.20
CA VAL A 226 15.13 16.73 -23.32
C VAL A 226 14.60 17.69 -24.38
N SER A 227 15.46 18.61 -24.86
CA SER A 227 15.17 19.46 -26.01
C SER A 227 15.46 18.73 -27.34
N GLY A 228 14.83 19.20 -28.43
CA GLY A 228 14.82 18.48 -29.71
C GLY A 228 16.19 18.17 -30.31
N ASP A 229 17.17 19.04 -30.11
CA ASP A 229 18.57 18.89 -30.57
C ASP A 229 19.32 17.74 -29.87
N LYS A 230 18.91 17.35 -28.65
CA LYS A 230 19.52 16.29 -27.85
C LYS A 230 18.76 14.97 -27.81
N LEU A 231 17.61 14.90 -28.50
CA LEU A 231 16.76 13.72 -28.53
C LEU A 231 17.49 12.44 -28.95
N ASN A 232 18.29 12.51 -30.01
CA ASN A 232 19.04 11.34 -30.51
C ASN A 232 20.08 10.85 -29.49
N ALA A 233 20.77 11.78 -28.82
CA ALA A 233 21.74 11.44 -27.77
C ALA A 233 21.06 10.82 -26.55
N ALA A 234 19.90 11.34 -26.16
CA ALA A 234 19.12 10.77 -25.05
C ALA A 234 18.56 9.38 -25.39
N SER A 235 18.01 9.20 -26.62
CA SER A 235 17.49 7.91 -27.07
C SER A 235 18.57 6.82 -27.16
N ALA A 236 19.83 7.18 -27.45
CA ALA A 236 20.95 6.25 -27.47
C ALA A 236 21.26 5.64 -26.08
N LEU A 237 20.80 6.29 -24.98
CA LEU A 237 20.93 5.78 -23.62
C LEU A 237 19.79 4.84 -23.20
N GLN A 238 18.92 4.46 -24.13
CA GLN A 238 17.85 3.47 -23.96
C GLN A 238 16.90 3.81 -22.77
N PRO A 239 16.13 4.91 -22.87
CA PRO A 239 15.14 5.23 -21.82
C PRO A 239 14.13 4.09 -21.69
N ILE A 240 13.68 3.80 -20.47
CA ILE A 240 12.65 2.78 -20.20
C ILE A 240 11.23 3.28 -20.48
N ASP A 241 11.02 4.60 -20.51
CA ASP A 241 9.76 5.23 -20.97
C ASP A 241 10.06 6.61 -21.58
N GLN A 242 9.16 7.04 -22.47
CA GLN A 242 9.21 8.35 -23.10
C GLN A 242 7.81 8.91 -23.28
N ARG A 243 7.63 10.19 -22.92
CA ARG A 243 6.38 10.94 -23.13
C ARG A 243 6.66 12.36 -23.60
N THR A 244 5.68 12.99 -24.21
CA THR A 244 5.77 14.40 -24.62
C THR A 244 4.96 15.26 -23.64
N VAL A 245 5.58 16.30 -23.09
CA VAL A 245 4.95 17.25 -22.19
C VAL A 245 5.26 18.67 -22.69
N PHE A 246 4.24 19.44 -23.03
CA PHE A 246 4.37 20.80 -23.59
C PHE A 246 5.41 20.92 -24.74
N GLY A 247 5.42 19.94 -25.65
CA GLY A 247 6.33 19.91 -26.80
C GLY A 247 7.78 19.51 -26.50
N LYS A 248 8.12 19.19 -25.25
CA LYS A 248 9.40 18.61 -24.85
C LYS A 248 9.28 17.14 -24.61
N SER A 249 10.33 16.36 -24.87
CA SER A 249 10.39 14.94 -24.52
C SER A 249 10.83 14.77 -23.09
N VAL A 250 10.05 14.04 -22.30
CA VAL A 250 10.41 13.59 -20.96
C VAL A 250 10.75 12.12 -21.07
N MET A 251 11.97 11.76 -20.73
CA MET A 251 12.50 10.39 -20.81
C MET A 251 12.89 9.89 -19.43
N LEU A 252 12.54 8.65 -19.13
CA LEU A 252 12.85 7.97 -17.87
C LEU A 252 13.98 6.97 -18.08
N PHE A 253 14.98 7.02 -17.21
CA PHE A 253 16.15 6.16 -17.28
C PHE A 253 16.30 5.32 -16.01
N ASP A 254 16.79 4.09 -16.15
CA ASP A 254 17.14 3.16 -15.09
C ASP A 254 18.66 3.01 -15.04
N GLY A 255 19.27 3.32 -13.88
CA GLY A 255 20.71 3.11 -13.61
C GLY A 255 21.68 4.00 -14.40
N VAL A 256 21.20 4.99 -15.14
CA VAL A 256 22.07 5.94 -15.85
C VAL A 256 22.47 7.07 -14.91
N SER A 257 23.76 7.42 -14.88
CA SER A 257 24.26 8.43 -13.94
C SER A 257 23.60 9.80 -14.17
N ARG A 258 23.17 10.44 -13.09
CA ARG A 258 22.53 11.75 -13.13
C ARG A 258 23.43 12.84 -13.75
N ALA A 259 24.74 12.73 -13.55
CA ALA A 259 25.71 13.65 -14.17
C ALA A 259 25.68 13.57 -15.71
N GLN A 260 25.60 12.35 -16.27
CA GLN A 260 25.49 12.13 -17.71
C GLN A 260 24.16 12.66 -18.26
N LEU A 261 23.06 12.43 -17.52
CA LEU A 261 21.74 12.86 -17.91
C LEU A 261 21.55 14.38 -17.84
N SER A 262 22.20 15.04 -16.87
CA SER A 262 22.16 16.51 -16.73
C SER A 262 22.76 17.25 -17.92
N ALA A 263 23.65 16.62 -18.69
CA ALA A 263 24.16 17.17 -19.94
C ALA A 263 23.11 17.21 -21.06
N LEU A 264 22.05 16.41 -20.97
CA LEU A 264 21.00 16.29 -21.96
C LEU A 264 19.80 17.20 -21.69
N GLY A 265 19.57 17.56 -20.43
CA GLY A 265 18.45 18.39 -20.03
C GLY A 265 18.28 18.52 -18.52
N GLU A 266 17.13 19.08 -18.13
CA GLU A 266 16.75 19.22 -16.74
C GLU A 266 16.39 17.84 -16.15
N THR A 267 17.05 17.44 -15.06
CA THR A 267 16.85 16.15 -14.41
C THR A 267 15.99 16.29 -13.14
N ARG A 268 15.13 15.30 -12.90
CA ARG A 268 14.36 15.19 -11.66
C ARG A 268 14.16 13.72 -11.27
N ASN A 269 13.76 13.47 -10.03
CA ASN A 269 13.27 12.16 -9.64
C ASN A 269 11.89 11.92 -10.30
N PRO A 270 11.63 10.74 -10.85
CA PRO A 270 10.31 10.40 -11.34
C PRO A 270 9.32 10.32 -10.17
N SER A 271 8.03 10.61 -10.43
CA SER A 271 6.97 10.24 -9.50
C SER A 271 6.81 8.72 -9.46
N VAL A 272 6.30 8.18 -8.35
CA VAL A 272 6.00 6.73 -8.27
C VAL A 272 4.96 6.35 -9.32
N ALA A 273 4.02 7.24 -9.64
CA ALA A 273 3.02 7.02 -10.69
C ALA A 273 3.67 6.88 -12.08
N ASP A 274 4.63 7.76 -12.43
CA ASP A 274 5.35 7.67 -13.70
C ASP A 274 6.19 6.39 -13.78
N LEU A 275 6.87 6.05 -12.70
CA LEU A 275 7.65 4.81 -12.60
C LEU A 275 6.75 3.57 -12.71
N PHE A 276 5.58 3.60 -12.07
CA PHE A 276 4.59 2.54 -12.19
C PHE A 276 4.13 2.33 -13.64
N VAL A 277 3.77 3.42 -14.33
CA VAL A 277 3.35 3.35 -15.74
C VAL A 277 4.47 2.79 -16.62
N ALA A 278 5.71 3.27 -16.44
CA ALA A 278 6.86 2.79 -17.19
C ALA A 278 7.12 1.28 -16.98
N THR A 279 7.08 0.85 -15.72
CA THR A 279 7.29 -0.57 -15.34
C THR A 279 6.16 -1.46 -15.88
N MET A 280 4.92 -0.96 -15.91
CA MET A 280 3.77 -1.72 -16.44
C MET A 280 3.75 -1.78 -17.95
N LYS A 281 4.27 -0.78 -18.69
CA LYS A 281 4.37 -0.78 -20.14
C LYS A 281 5.45 -1.75 -20.67
N GLY A 282 6.58 -1.90 -20.01
CA GLY A 282 7.77 -2.61 -20.46
C GLY A 282 7.59 -4.11 -20.79
N THR A 283 6.35 -4.60 -20.91
CA THR A 283 6.02 -5.99 -21.25
C THR A 283 5.07 -6.11 -22.47
N TYR A 284 4.72 -5.00 -23.10
CA TYR A 284 3.91 -4.97 -24.33
C TYR A 284 4.74 -4.70 -25.60
N ALA A 285 6.07 -4.81 -25.51
CA ALA A 285 6.98 -4.72 -26.64
C ALA A 285 7.45 -6.11 -27.08
#